data_d5f43116424e78ff1d41c14669ddb5a0
#
_entry.id   d5f43116424e78ff1d41c14669ddb5a0
#
_cell.length_a   1.000
_cell.length_b   1.000
_cell.length_c   1.000
_cell.angle_alpha   90.00
_cell.angle_beta   90.00
_cell.angle_gamma   90.00
#
_symmetry.space_group_name_H-M   'P 1'
#
loop_
_entity.id
_entity.type
_entity.pdbx_description
1 polymer ?
#
loop_
_entity_poly.entity_id
_entity_poly.type
_entity_poly.pdbx_seq_one_letter_code
_entity_poly.pdbx_strand_id
1 'polypeptide(L)'
;MKMNMSSRSSRNYILLVAGALAAALTVTADAGAAPSGPGSAWATLASVPTPVEGMSVAGVGNQIIAACGFAGGDTATTRIYNIASDTWSFGAPAPGTNSESAGTSHGGLFYSLGGRVSGPGSLARDDLWAYDRTTDLWTVLAPMLTARAGFGIAVQDNTIYAIGGRTGTGGPGTGGVLATVEAYDIDTDTWTAVAPLLSARSDLAAATVGGKIYVFGGIDAAGTFLDDVDVYDPITNAWSTAPADMPTARAAFYAVATKGGTVYAIGGWDGGSSGLSTNDAYKVASDTWTSGLLPMPTPRAEAGAVGHGGRIYIVGGSQPAFGASVDANEVFKP
;
A
#
# COMPACT_ATOMS: atom_id res chain seq x y z
N MET A 1 63.02 0.04 29.14
CA MET A 1 62.10 1.11 28.90
C MET A 1 60.71 0.51 28.81
N LYS A 2 59.85 0.79 29.82
CA LYS A 2 58.64 0.04 30.11
C LYS A 2 57.48 0.54 29.24
N MET A 3 56.83 -0.35 28.50
CA MET A 3 55.53 -0.12 27.88
C MET A 3 54.43 -0.52 28.86
N ASN A 4 53.51 0.40 29.06
CA ASN A 4 52.36 0.21 29.95
C ASN A 4 51.14 -0.09 29.08
N MET A 5 50.54 -1.26 29.27
CA MET A 5 49.27 -1.66 28.66
C MET A 5 48.13 -1.25 29.59
N SER A 6 47.20 -0.44 29.12
CA SER A 6 45.97 -0.11 29.85
C SER A 6 44.81 -0.99 29.42
N SER A 7 44.10 -1.42 30.44
CA SER A 7 43.04 -2.38 30.55
C SER A 7 41.78 -2.13 29.70
N ARG A 8 41.21 -3.23 29.17
CA ARG A 8 39.86 -3.31 28.64
C ARG A 8 38.85 -3.36 29.80
N SER A 9 37.89 -2.45 29.78
CA SER A 9 36.69 -2.51 30.65
C SER A 9 35.61 -3.35 30.01
N SER A 10 35.33 -4.52 30.62
CA SER A 10 34.18 -5.35 30.32
C SER A 10 32.96 -4.76 31.01
N ARG A 11 31.94 -4.38 30.27
CA ARG A 11 30.60 -4.05 30.82
C ARG A 11 29.75 -5.31 30.83
N ASN A 12 29.48 -5.80 32.04
CA ASN A 12 28.50 -6.84 32.30
C ASN A 12 27.08 -6.27 32.12
N TYR A 13 26.29 -6.89 31.26
CA TYR A 13 24.83 -6.67 31.23
C TYR A 13 24.18 -7.61 32.24
N ILE A 14 23.59 -7.04 33.26
CA ILE A 14 22.75 -7.76 34.21
C ILE A 14 21.37 -7.91 33.58
N LEU A 15 20.95 -9.16 33.40
CA LEU A 15 19.60 -9.55 32.98
C LEU A 15 18.67 -9.40 34.19
N LEU A 16 17.80 -8.39 34.20
CA LEU A 16 16.70 -8.32 35.18
C LEU A 16 15.46 -8.97 34.54
N VAL A 17 15.10 -10.14 35.07
CA VAL A 17 13.78 -10.74 34.85
C VAL A 17 12.82 -10.02 35.79
N ALA A 18 11.92 -9.22 35.26
CA ALA A 18 10.79 -8.65 36.00
C ALA A 18 9.50 -9.34 35.55
N GLY A 19 8.82 -9.91 36.55
CA GLY A 19 7.60 -10.72 36.36
C GLY A 19 6.43 -9.88 35.83
N ALA A 20 5.61 -10.51 35.05
CA ALA A 20 4.37 -9.99 34.49
C ALA A 20 3.34 -9.74 35.61
N LEU A 21 2.95 -8.49 35.81
CA LEU A 21 1.71 -8.11 36.48
C LEU A 21 0.76 -7.62 35.39
N ALA A 22 -0.25 -8.42 35.06
CA ALA A 22 -1.31 -8.04 34.13
C ALA A 22 -2.20 -6.96 34.79
N ALA A 23 -1.95 -5.70 34.44
CA ALA A 23 -2.89 -4.63 34.72
C ALA A 23 -3.89 -4.57 33.55
N ALA A 24 -5.13 -4.94 33.81
CA ALA A 24 -6.23 -4.72 32.87
C ALA A 24 -6.43 -3.19 32.74
N LEU A 25 -5.94 -2.64 31.61
CA LEU A 25 -6.21 -1.25 31.24
C LEU A 25 -7.60 -1.21 30.61
N THR A 26 -8.58 -0.76 31.37
CA THR A 26 -9.89 -0.38 30.82
C THR A 26 -9.69 0.91 30.01
N VAL A 27 -9.62 0.77 28.69
CA VAL A 27 -9.68 1.90 27.78
C VAL A 27 -11.13 2.42 27.82
N THR A 28 -11.33 3.54 28.48
CA THR A 28 -12.57 4.32 28.34
C THR A 28 -12.60 4.86 26.91
N ALA A 29 -13.55 4.40 26.11
CA ALA A 29 -13.79 4.92 24.77
C ALA A 29 -14.06 6.43 24.87
N ASP A 30 -13.20 7.22 24.24
CA ASP A 30 -13.43 8.65 24.08
C ASP A 30 -14.56 8.85 23.06
N ALA A 31 -15.62 9.51 23.52
CA ALA A 31 -16.83 9.73 22.74
C ALA A 31 -16.61 10.90 21.79
N GLY A 32 -16.36 10.62 20.51
CA GLY A 32 -16.19 11.64 19.49
C GLY A 32 -16.25 11.13 18.03
N ALA A 33 -16.70 9.90 17.81
CA ALA A 33 -16.90 9.43 16.43
C ALA A 33 -18.09 10.14 15.78
N ALA A 34 -17.83 10.84 14.67
CA ALA A 34 -18.89 11.34 13.80
C ALA A 34 -19.80 10.18 13.37
N PRO A 35 -21.11 10.39 13.18
CA PRO A 35 -22.01 9.31 12.84
C PRO A 35 -21.62 8.72 11.46
N SER A 36 -21.18 7.49 11.49
CA SER A 36 -21.14 6.64 10.29
C SER A 36 -22.56 6.54 9.73
N GLY A 37 -22.71 6.60 8.41
CA GLY A 37 -24.04 6.39 7.80
C GLY A 37 -24.66 5.08 8.31
N PRO A 38 -25.97 4.97 8.37
CA PRO A 38 -26.63 3.78 8.88
C PRO A 38 -26.22 2.57 8.05
N GLY A 39 -25.42 1.65 8.65
CA GLY A 39 -24.98 0.41 8.06
C GLY A 39 -23.46 0.25 7.81
N SER A 40 -22.65 1.31 7.99
CA SER A 40 -21.18 1.17 7.90
C SER A 40 -20.64 0.33 9.06
N ALA A 41 -19.72 -0.58 8.77
CA ALA A 41 -19.11 -1.44 9.79
C ALA A 41 -17.73 -1.94 9.37
N TRP A 42 -16.85 -2.14 10.37
CA TRP A 42 -15.64 -2.95 10.24
C TRP A 42 -15.86 -4.35 10.79
N ALA A 43 -15.21 -5.33 10.21
CA ALA A 43 -15.09 -6.67 10.75
C ALA A 43 -13.65 -7.18 10.59
N THR A 44 -13.18 -7.92 11.60
CA THR A 44 -11.93 -8.67 11.54
C THR A 44 -12.19 -10.01 10.88
N LEU A 45 -11.28 -10.41 10.01
CA LEU A 45 -11.29 -11.65 9.24
C LEU A 45 -10.13 -12.55 9.67
N ALA A 46 -10.04 -13.76 9.12
CA ALA A 46 -8.92 -14.66 9.37
C ALA A 46 -7.59 -13.95 9.10
N SER A 47 -6.72 -13.93 10.09
CA SER A 47 -5.39 -13.27 10.02
C SER A 47 -4.56 -13.80 8.87
N VAL A 48 -3.75 -12.93 8.28
CA VAL A 48 -2.73 -13.33 7.29
C VAL A 48 -1.79 -14.35 7.94
N PRO A 49 -1.48 -15.49 7.29
CA PRO A 49 -0.71 -16.57 7.91
C PRO A 49 0.67 -16.18 8.45
N THR A 50 1.22 -15.09 7.97
CA THR A 50 2.49 -14.51 8.45
C THR A 50 2.36 -12.99 8.40
N PRO A 51 2.68 -12.25 9.48
CA PRO A 51 2.73 -10.80 9.46
C PRO A 51 3.57 -10.29 8.28
N VAL A 52 3.03 -9.35 7.51
CA VAL A 52 3.68 -8.89 6.27
C VAL A 52 3.21 -7.49 5.87
N GLU A 53 4.13 -6.70 5.33
CA GLU A 53 3.89 -5.34 4.82
C GLU A 53 4.42 -5.17 3.39
N GLY A 54 4.01 -4.10 2.72
CA GLY A 54 4.52 -3.74 1.39
C GLY A 54 4.23 -4.78 0.30
N MET A 55 3.12 -5.48 0.40
CA MET A 55 2.69 -6.51 -0.56
C MET A 55 2.01 -5.91 -1.78
N SER A 56 2.13 -6.62 -2.93
CA SER A 56 1.18 -6.50 -4.03
C SER A 56 -0.13 -7.17 -3.67
N VAL A 57 -1.26 -6.45 -3.72
CA VAL A 57 -2.58 -7.02 -3.37
C VAL A 57 -3.63 -6.66 -4.41
N ALA A 58 -4.43 -7.61 -4.85
CA ALA A 58 -5.61 -7.35 -5.69
C ALA A 58 -6.68 -8.45 -5.57
N GLY A 59 -7.90 -8.11 -5.94
CA GLY A 59 -9.02 -9.05 -6.02
C GLY A 59 -9.09 -9.76 -7.37
N VAL A 60 -9.19 -11.10 -7.38
CA VAL A 60 -9.38 -11.91 -8.60
C VAL A 60 -10.53 -12.88 -8.37
N GLY A 61 -11.62 -12.69 -9.10
CA GLY A 61 -12.84 -13.46 -8.86
C GLY A 61 -13.34 -13.27 -7.41
N ASN A 62 -13.56 -14.36 -6.68
CA ASN A 62 -13.97 -14.33 -5.26
C ASN A 62 -12.80 -14.53 -4.30
N GLN A 63 -11.61 -14.10 -4.68
CA GLN A 63 -10.40 -14.22 -3.88
C GLN A 63 -9.62 -12.91 -3.85
N ILE A 64 -8.81 -12.75 -2.81
CA ILE A 64 -7.80 -11.70 -2.73
C ILE A 64 -6.44 -12.39 -2.81
N ILE A 65 -5.60 -11.95 -3.74
CA ILE A 65 -4.23 -12.41 -3.88
C ILE A 65 -3.31 -11.36 -3.27
N ALA A 66 -2.41 -11.81 -2.39
CA ALA A 66 -1.42 -11.00 -1.73
C ALA A 66 -0.04 -11.64 -1.94
N ALA A 67 0.80 -11.04 -2.78
CA ALA A 67 2.08 -11.60 -3.16
C ALA A 67 3.25 -10.76 -2.66
N CYS A 68 4.38 -11.41 -2.41
CA CYS A 68 5.62 -10.79 -1.99
C CYS A 68 5.51 -10.10 -0.61
N GLY A 69 6.16 -8.96 -0.41
CA GLY A 69 6.17 -8.18 0.82
C GLY A 69 7.32 -8.50 1.76
N PHE A 70 7.42 -7.73 2.85
CA PHE A 70 8.44 -7.88 3.88
C PHE A 70 7.85 -8.57 5.11
N ALA A 71 8.45 -9.68 5.52
CA ALA A 71 8.05 -10.50 6.68
C ALA A 71 9.30 -10.90 7.49
N GLY A 72 10.06 -9.90 7.96
CA GLY A 72 11.39 -10.08 8.52
C GLY A 72 12.48 -10.28 7.46
N GLY A 73 12.12 -10.19 6.20
CA GLY A 73 12.89 -10.26 4.97
C GLY A 73 11.95 -10.24 3.78
N ASP A 74 12.44 -9.86 2.60
CA ASP A 74 11.63 -9.86 1.38
C ASP A 74 11.23 -11.29 0.99
N THR A 75 9.96 -11.48 0.63
CA THR A 75 9.40 -12.79 0.31
C THR A 75 8.92 -12.89 -1.14
N ALA A 76 8.87 -14.12 -1.64
CA ALA A 76 8.21 -14.48 -2.91
C ALA A 76 6.86 -15.20 -2.66
N THR A 77 6.35 -15.16 -1.46
CA THR A 77 5.16 -15.92 -1.07
C THR A 77 3.91 -15.36 -1.73
N THR A 78 3.13 -16.22 -2.38
CA THR A 78 1.79 -15.93 -2.89
C THR A 78 0.77 -16.46 -1.89
N ARG A 79 0.00 -15.54 -1.29
CA ARG A 79 -1.08 -15.83 -0.33
C ARG A 79 -2.41 -15.59 -1.02
N ILE A 80 -3.35 -16.50 -0.84
CA ILE A 80 -4.67 -16.45 -1.48
C ILE A 80 -5.73 -16.53 -0.40
N TYR A 81 -6.49 -15.45 -0.23
CA TYR A 81 -7.61 -15.39 0.69
C TYR A 81 -8.92 -15.68 -0.03
N ASN A 82 -9.65 -16.67 0.44
CA ASN A 82 -11.00 -16.98 -0.05
C ASN A 82 -12.03 -16.20 0.77
N ILE A 83 -12.72 -15.27 0.11
CA ILE A 83 -13.69 -14.37 0.75
C ILE A 83 -14.90 -15.13 1.31
N ALA A 84 -15.33 -16.20 0.65
CA ALA A 84 -16.54 -16.94 1.05
C ALA A 84 -16.32 -17.83 2.27
N SER A 85 -15.15 -18.44 2.40
CA SER A 85 -14.80 -19.35 3.51
C SER A 85 -14.03 -18.69 4.64
N ASP A 86 -13.59 -17.43 4.48
CA ASP A 86 -12.70 -16.73 5.42
C ASP A 86 -11.44 -17.55 5.73
N THR A 87 -10.75 -18.02 4.69
CA THR A 87 -9.57 -18.87 4.84
C THR A 87 -8.45 -18.47 3.90
N TRP A 88 -7.20 -18.68 4.35
CA TRP A 88 -6.00 -18.50 3.56
C TRP A 88 -5.46 -19.80 3.01
N SER A 89 -4.88 -19.75 1.83
CA SER A 89 -4.08 -20.79 1.19
C SER A 89 -2.85 -20.16 0.53
N PHE A 90 -1.97 -20.98 -0.01
CA PHE A 90 -0.78 -20.52 -0.74
C PHE A 90 -0.85 -20.98 -2.19
N GLY A 91 -0.36 -20.14 -3.09
CA GLY A 91 -0.11 -20.45 -4.49
C GLY A 91 1.37 -20.63 -4.77
N ALA A 92 1.71 -20.88 -6.03
CA ALA A 92 3.09 -20.92 -6.50
C ALA A 92 3.84 -19.63 -6.11
N PRO A 93 5.10 -19.72 -5.68
CA PRO A 93 5.87 -18.54 -5.32
C PRO A 93 6.07 -17.61 -6.53
N ALA A 94 6.13 -16.30 -6.28
CA ALA A 94 6.45 -15.31 -7.30
C ALA A 94 7.87 -15.55 -7.87
N PRO A 95 8.16 -15.06 -9.09
CA PRO A 95 9.47 -15.26 -9.74
C PRO A 95 10.67 -14.70 -8.99
N GLY A 96 10.45 -13.79 -8.06
CA GLY A 96 11.47 -13.18 -7.21
C GLY A 96 10.90 -12.65 -5.90
N THR A 97 11.80 -12.23 -4.99
CA THR A 97 11.42 -11.58 -3.73
C THR A 97 11.37 -10.06 -3.93
N ASN A 98 10.39 -9.40 -3.36
CA ASN A 98 10.33 -7.94 -3.26
C ASN A 98 9.40 -7.48 -2.14
N SER A 99 9.48 -6.20 -1.79
CA SER A 99 8.57 -5.48 -0.92
C SER A 99 8.27 -4.09 -1.50
N GLU A 100 7.31 -3.38 -0.93
CA GLU A 100 6.84 -2.07 -1.44
C GLU A 100 6.46 -2.11 -2.93
N SER A 101 5.96 -3.26 -3.37
CA SER A 101 5.45 -3.51 -4.70
C SER A 101 3.97 -3.15 -4.80
N ALA A 102 3.50 -2.86 -6.00
CA ALA A 102 2.09 -2.57 -6.24
C ALA A 102 1.38 -3.75 -6.90
N GLY A 103 0.12 -3.98 -6.54
CA GLY A 103 -0.70 -5.05 -7.08
C GLY A 103 -1.99 -4.56 -7.72
N THR A 104 -2.36 -5.17 -8.84
CA THR A 104 -3.64 -4.94 -9.49
C THR A 104 -4.17 -6.22 -10.15
N SER A 105 -5.37 -6.15 -10.72
CA SER A 105 -5.93 -7.27 -11.48
C SER A 105 -6.65 -6.79 -12.74
N HIS A 106 -6.51 -7.55 -13.80
CA HIS A 106 -7.24 -7.34 -15.05
C HIS A 106 -7.41 -8.68 -15.80
N GLY A 107 -8.52 -8.86 -16.48
CA GLY A 107 -8.76 -10.05 -17.32
C GLY A 107 -8.72 -11.39 -16.56
N GLY A 108 -8.93 -11.39 -15.25
CA GLY A 108 -8.83 -12.60 -14.41
C GLY A 108 -7.42 -12.94 -13.94
N LEU A 109 -6.42 -12.16 -14.34
CA LEU A 109 -5.04 -12.26 -13.87
C LEU A 109 -4.75 -11.27 -12.73
N PHE A 110 -3.84 -11.65 -11.85
CA PHE A 110 -3.24 -10.77 -10.86
C PHE A 110 -1.89 -10.28 -11.40
N TYR A 111 -1.59 -9.00 -11.23
CA TYR A 111 -0.34 -8.37 -11.64
C TYR A 111 0.40 -7.85 -10.42
N SER A 112 1.70 -8.14 -10.33
CA SER A 112 2.62 -7.63 -9.32
C SER A 112 3.72 -6.83 -10.02
N LEU A 113 3.92 -5.59 -9.58
CA LEU A 113 4.82 -4.64 -10.24
C LEU A 113 5.84 -4.06 -9.26
N GLY A 114 7.07 -3.89 -9.74
CA GLY A 114 8.12 -3.11 -9.11
C GLY A 114 8.40 -3.48 -7.65
N GLY A 115 8.59 -2.46 -6.82
CA GLY A 115 9.00 -2.63 -5.44
C GLY A 115 10.50 -2.53 -5.26
N ARG A 116 11.02 -3.11 -4.21
CA ARG A 116 12.46 -3.15 -3.91
C ARG A 116 12.88 -4.46 -3.27
N VAL A 117 14.18 -4.73 -3.29
CA VAL A 117 14.80 -5.76 -2.45
C VAL A 117 15.56 -5.08 -1.32
N SER A 118 15.32 -5.50 -0.09
CA SER A 118 15.95 -4.95 1.11
C SER A 118 17.39 -5.44 1.29
N GLY A 119 18.22 -4.67 2.00
CA GLY A 119 19.59 -5.07 2.35
C GLY A 119 20.68 -4.18 1.73
N PRO A 120 21.97 -4.52 1.92
CA PRO A 120 23.07 -3.76 1.35
C PRO A 120 22.99 -3.73 -0.19
N GLY A 121 22.93 -2.54 -0.77
CA GLY A 121 22.74 -2.35 -2.21
C GLY A 121 21.30 -2.51 -2.68
N SER A 122 20.33 -2.41 -1.76
CA SER A 122 18.89 -2.36 -2.06
C SER A 122 18.61 -1.45 -3.25
N LEU A 123 17.91 -1.95 -4.26
CA LEU A 123 17.55 -1.23 -5.46
C LEU A 123 16.05 -1.36 -5.70
N ALA A 124 15.44 -0.31 -6.23
CA ALA A 124 14.11 -0.42 -6.78
C ALA A 124 14.11 -1.41 -7.96
N ARG A 125 12.95 -2.00 -8.22
CA ARG A 125 12.74 -3.01 -9.24
C ARG A 125 11.81 -2.48 -10.33
N ASP A 126 11.99 -3.01 -11.52
CA ASP A 126 11.17 -2.72 -12.71
C ASP A 126 10.32 -3.92 -13.14
N ASP A 127 10.37 -5.03 -12.40
CA ASP A 127 9.67 -6.26 -12.75
C ASP A 127 8.16 -6.04 -12.93
N LEU A 128 7.57 -6.76 -13.88
CA LEU A 128 6.14 -6.97 -14.02
C LEU A 128 5.90 -8.48 -14.15
N TRP A 129 5.08 -9.01 -13.27
CA TRP A 129 4.70 -10.42 -13.23
C TRP A 129 3.19 -10.56 -13.23
N ALA A 130 2.67 -11.51 -14.01
CA ALA A 130 1.26 -11.89 -14.00
C ALA A 130 1.09 -13.29 -13.39
N TYR A 131 0.10 -13.45 -12.52
CA TYR A 131 -0.26 -14.73 -11.91
C TYR A 131 -1.66 -15.15 -12.32
N ASP A 132 -1.75 -16.35 -12.88
CA ASP A 132 -3.02 -17.01 -13.16
C ASP A 132 -3.32 -18.02 -12.05
N ARG A 133 -4.30 -17.68 -11.22
CA ARG A 133 -4.72 -18.55 -10.12
C ARG A 133 -5.40 -19.85 -10.57
N THR A 134 -5.83 -19.96 -11.82
CA THR A 134 -6.50 -21.18 -12.34
C THR A 134 -5.48 -22.25 -12.70
N THR A 135 -4.32 -21.85 -13.17
CA THR A 135 -3.19 -22.72 -13.52
C THR A 135 -2.12 -22.78 -12.42
N ASP A 136 -2.20 -21.87 -11.43
CA ASP A 136 -1.18 -21.67 -10.38
C ASP A 136 0.20 -21.35 -10.95
N LEU A 137 0.25 -20.54 -12.02
CA LEU A 137 1.50 -20.18 -12.71
C LEU A 137 1.71 -18.66 -12.74
N TRP A 138 2.99 -18.28 -12.60
CA TRP A 138 3.49 -16.94 -12.84
C TRP A 138 4.09 -16.81 -14.24
N THR A 139 3.86 -15.67 -14.88
CA THR A 139 4.48 -15.26 -16.15
C THR A 139 5.25 -13.99 -15.94
N VAL A 140 6.50 -13.93 -16.40
CA VAL A 140 7.30 -12.70 -16.43
C VAL A 140 6.94 -11.94 -17.71
N LEU A 141 6.60 -10.66 -17.53
CA LEU A 141 6.19 -9.74 -18.59
C LEU A 141 7.25 -8.67 -18.81
N ALA A 142 7.06 -7.80 -19.81
CA ALA A 142 7.97 -6.69 -20.10
C ALA A 142 8.17 -5.80 -18.87
N PRO A 143 9.41 -5.50 -18.45
CA PRO A 143 9.67 -4.66 -17.28
C PRO A 143 9.32 -3.20 -17.55
N MET A 144 9.02 -2.43 -16.47
CA MET A 144 8.83 -0.99 -16.53
C MET A 144 10.08 -0.30 -17.11
N LEU A 145 9.89 0.88 -17.69
CA LEU A 145 11.01 1.71 -18.19
C LEU A 145 11.86 2.26 -17.05
N THR A 146 11.29 2.44 -15.87
CA THR A 146 11.96 2.97 -14.67
C THR A 146 11.66 2.08 -13.47
N ALA A 147 12.71 1.54 -12.87
CA ALA A 147 12.61 0.82 -11.60
C ALA A 147 12.07 1.73 -10.50
N ARG A 148 11.06 1.27 -9.74
CA ARG A 148 10.38 2.09 -8.73
C ARG A 148 9.78 1.29 -7.57
N ALA A 149 9.77 1.90 -6.39
CA ALA A 149 9.08 1.43 -5.19
C ALA A 149 8.18 2.54 -4.64
N GLY A 150 7.18 2.20 -3.81
CA GLY A 150 6.28 3.18 -3.20
C GLY A 150 5.56 4.05 -4.23
N PHE A 151 5.06 3.47 -5.31
CA PHE A 151 4.37 4.16 -6.40
C PHE A 151 2.87 3.84 -6.40
N GLY A 152 2.09 4.74 -7.00
CA GLY A 152 0.67 4.50 -7.23
C GLY A 152 0.42 3.59 -8.42
N ILE A 153 -0.63 2.75 -8.34
CA ILE A 153 -1.07 1.90 -9.43
C ILE A 153 -2.54 2.14 -9.75
N ALA A 154 -2.88 2.17 -11.02
CA ALA A 154 -4.25 2.25 -11.50
C ALA A 154 -4.42 1.41 -12.77
N VAL A 155 -5.64 0.94 -12.99
CA VAL A 155 -6.02 0.29 -14.25
C VAL A 155 -7.16 1.06 -14.87
N GLN A 156 -7.02 1.40 -16.15
CA GLN A 156 -8.09 1.96 -16.96
C GLN A 156 -8.14 1.21 -18.28
N ASP A 157 -9.30 0.64 -18.58
CA ASP A 157 -9.48 -0.25 -19.73
C ASP A 157 -8.44 -1.39 -19.74
N ASN A 158 -7.66 -1.53 -20.79
CA ASN A 158 -6.63 -2.58 -20.93
C ASN A 158 -5.20 -2.04 -20.63
N THR A 159 -5.10 -1.00 -19.80
CA THR A 159 -3.83 -0.33 -19.51
C THR A 159 -3.58 -0.25 -18.01
N ILE A 160 -2.40 -0.66 -17.56
CA ILE A 160 -1.91 -0.50 -16.18
C ILE A 160 -1.02 0.74 -16.15
N TYR A 161 -1.24 1.63 -15.19
CA TYR A 161 -0.45 2.84 -14.98
C TYR A 161 0.39 2.70 -13.72
N ALA A 162 1.72 2.91 -13.84
CA ALA A 162 2.66 3.05 -12.74
C ALA A 162 2.99 4.54 -12.54
N ILE A 163 2.67 5.09 -11.38
CA ILE A 163 2.58 6.54 -11.16
C ILE A 163 3.52 6.97 -10.04
N GLY A 164 4.47 7.85 -10.34
CA GLY A 164 5.43 8.37 -9.35
C GLY A 164 6.29 7.29 -8.70
N GLY A 165 6.50 7.40 -7.38
CA GLY A 165 7.36 6.48 -6.62
C GLY A 165 8.77 7.00 -6.43
N ARG A 166 9.71 6.10 -6.11
CA ARG A 166 11.12 6.45 -5.90
C ARG A 166 12.05 5.37 -6.47
N THR A 167 13.25 5.77 -6.92
CA THR A 167 14.28 4.85 -7.46
C THR A 167 15.28 4.41 -6.40
N GLY A 168 15.41 5.15 -5.31
CA GLY A 168 16.45 4.93 -4.33
C GLY A 168 16.08 3.99 -3.20
N THR A 169 17.07 3.71 -2.37
CA THR A 169 17.04 2.73 -1.28
C THR A 169 16.57 3.31 0.06
N GLY A 170 16.31 4.61 0.12
CA GLY A 170 15.84 5.28 1.32
C GLY A 170 14.36 5.01 1.63
N GLY A 171 13.89 5.49 2.75
CA GLY A 171 12.48 5.49 3.12
C GLY A 171 11.64 6.45 2.26
N PRO A 172 10.35 6.62 2.59
CA PRO A 172 9.44 7.55 1.90
C PRO A 172 10.04 8.94 1.72
N GLY A 173 9.81 9.55 0.54
CA GLY A 173 10.33 10.89 0.23
C GLY A 173 11.84 10.98 -0.01
N THR A 174 12.58 9.86 -0.08
CA THR A 174 14.03 9.85 -0.28
C THR A 174 14.43 9.05 -1.52
N GLY A 175 15.68 9.21 -1.95
CA GLY A 175 16.26 8.30 -2.94
C GLY A 175 15.79 8.49 -4.39
N GLY A 176 15.47 9.71 -4.81
CA GLY A 176 15.08 10.00 -6.19
C GLY A 176 13.59 9.81 -6.42
N VAL A 177 12.80 10.71 -5.81
CA VAL A 177 11.34 10.77 -5.96
C VAL A 177 10.96 11.12 -7.41
N LEU A 178 10.00 10.40 -7.96
CA LEU A 178 9.65 10.43 -9.37
C LEU A 178 8.37 11.22 -9.64
N ALA A 179 8.37 11.97 -10.75
CA ALA A 179 7.15 12.47 -11.39
C ALA A 179 6.74 11.57 -12.58
N THR A 180 7.58 10.64 -13.03
CA THR A 180 7.30 9.84 -14.22
C THR A 180 6.08 8.96 -14.05
N VAL A 181 5.29 8.87 -15.13
CA VAL A 181 4.14 7.98 -15.25
C VAL A 181 4.34 7.11 -16.47
N GLU A 182 4.14 5.82 -16.31
CA GLU A 182 4.29 4.84 -17.37
C GLU A 182 3.00 4.03 -17.51
N ALA A 183 2.62 3.77 -18.74
CA ALA A 183 1.43 3.02 -19.13
C ALA A 183 1.84 1.70 -19.78
N TYR A 184 1.35 0.61 -19.25
CA TYR A 184 1.54 -0.74 -19.79
C TYR A 184 0.30 -1.18 -20.55
N ASP A 185 0.47 -1.46 -21.81
CA ASP A 185 -0.57 -2.04 -22.67
C ASP A 185 -0.53 -3.58 -22.50
N ILE A 186 -1.61 -4.13 -21.95
CA ILE A 186 -1.72 -5.56 -21.61
C ILE A 186 -1.74 -6.44 -22.85
N ASP A 187 -2.32 -5.96 -23.96
CA ASP A 187 -2.45 -6.76 -25.19
C ASP A 187 -1.12 -6.88 -25.94
N THR A 188 -0.29 -5.84 -25.89
CA THR A 188 0.97 -5.80 -26.65
C THR A 188 2.20 -6.09 -25.80
N ASP A 189 2.05 -6.24 -24.47
CA ASP A 189 3.17 -6.42 -23.52
C ASP A 189 4.23 -5.33 -23.67
N THR A 190 3.78 -4.04 -23.69
CA THR A 190 4.70 -2.91 -23.90
C THR A 190 4.43 -1.74 -22.95
N TRP A 191 5.50 -1.07 -22.53
CA TRP A 191 5.44 0.15 -21.72
C TRP A 191 5.67 1.40 -22.56
N THR A 192 4.94 2.46 -22.23
CA THR A 192 5.07 3.81 -22.84
C THR A 192 5.07 4.86 -21.74
N ALA A 193 5.99 5.83 -21.82
CA ALA A 193 5.95 7.00 -20.96
C ALA A 193 4.80 7.92 -21.38
N VAL A 194 4.01 8.38 -20.39
CA VAL A 194 2.90 9.31 -20.58
C VAL A 194 3.14 10.60 -19.81
N ALA A 195 2.20 11.57 -19.85
CA ALA A 195 2.37 12.85 -19.18
C ALA A 195 2.73 12.64 -17.69
N PRO A 196 3.85 13.21 -17.22
CA PRO A 196 4.29 13.06 -15.83
C PRO A 196 3.37 13.79 -14.87
N LEU A 197 3.38 13.40 -13.58
CA LEU A 197 2.77 14.14 -12.48
C LEU A 197 3.23 15.60 -12.48
N LEU A 198 2.38 16.49 -12.00
CA LEU A 198 2.69 17.91 -11.85
C LEU A 198 3.79 18.17 -10.80
N SER A 199 3.87 17.30 -9.78
CA SER A 199 4.94 17.29 -8.78
C SER A 199 5.38 15.86 -8.48
N ALA A 200 6.70 15.65 -8.32
CA ALA A 200 7.26 14.35 -7.98
C ALA A 200 6.83 13.93 -6.56
N ARG A 201 6.36 12.69 -6.41
CA ARG A 201 5.93 12.14 -5.12
C ARG A 201 6.05 10.62 -5.05
N SER A 202 6.31 10.09 -3.85
CA SER A 202 6.30 8.67 -3.54
C SER A 202 5.24 8.33 -2.50
N ASP A 203 4.97 7.05 -2.31
CA ASP A 203 4.05 6.52 -1.30
C ASP A 203 2.63 7.12 -1.38
N LEU A 204 2.26 7.47 -2.60
CA LEU A 204 0.97 7.99 -3.01
C LEU A 204 -0.04 6.86 -3.21
N ALA A 205 -1.32 7.21 -3.17
CA ALA A 205 -2.38 6.28 -3.55
C ALA A 205 -3.05 6.71 -4.85
N ALA A 206 -3.56 5.75 -5.63
CA ALA A 206 -4.27 6.03 -6.86
C ALA A 206 -5.54 5.18 -7.00
N ALA A 207 -6.56 5.73 -7.67
CA ALA A 207 -7.81 5.04 -7.94
C ALA A 207 -8.43 5.51 -9.26
N THR A 208 -9.02 4.58 -10.00
CA THR A 208 -9.74 4.88 -11.25
C THR A 208 -11.23 5.11 -10.97
N VAL A 209 -11.76 6.24 -11.43
CA VAL A 209 -13.19 6.56 -11.35
C VAL A 209 -13.63 7.26 -12.65
N GLY A 210 -14.67 6.75 -13.29
CA GLY A 210 -15.28 7.38 -14.46
C GLY A 210 -14.32 7.59 -15.63
N GLY A 211 -13.40 6.67 -15.87
CA GLY A 211 -12.41 6.73 -16.95
C GLY A 211 -11.21 7.63 -16.65
N LYS A 212 -11.12 8.19 -15.46
CA LYS A 212 -9.99 9.04 -15.03
C LYS A 212 -9.27 8.41 -13.84
N ILE A 213 -7.99 8.74 -13.70
CA ILE A 213 -7.15 8.29 -12.59
C ILE A 213 -6.96 9.44 -11.62
N TYR A 214 -7.37 9.22 -10.39
CA TYR A 214 -7.19 10.14 -9.27
C TYR A 214 -5.98 9.70 -8.46
N VAL A 215 -5.08 10.64 -8.19
CA VAL A 215 -3.87 10.44 -7.39
C VAL A 215 -4.00 11.28 -6.13
N PHE A 216 -3.74 10.68 -5.00
CA PHE A 216 -3.96 11.27 -3.69
C PHE A 216 -2.67 11.29 -2.89
N GLY A 217 -2.33 12.43 -2.28
CA GLY A 217 -1.29 12.59 -1.29
C GLY A 217 0.08 12.06 -1.68
N GLY A 218 0.74 11.42 -0.74
CA GLY A 218 2.11 10.95 -0.86
C GLY A 218 3.10 11.86 -0.12
N ILE A 219 4.37 11.73 -0.46
CA ILE A 219 5.45 12.53 0.13
C ILE A 219 6.41 13.00 -0.98
N ASP A 220 6.77 14.27 -0.96
CA ASP A 220 7.66 14.88 -1.93
C ASP A 220 9.16 14.64 -1.62
N ALA A 221 10.05 15.15 -2.49
CA ALA A 221 11.49 15.01 -2.32
C ALA A 221 12.07 15.85 -1.15
N ALA A 222 11.30 16.77 -0.59
CA ALA A 222 11.65 17.52 0.61
C ALA A 222 11.22 16.83 1.91
N GLY A 223 10.49 15.72 1.80
CA GLY A 223 9.91 14.99 2.92
C GLY A 223 8.58 15.58 3.41
N THR A 224 7.91 16.39 2.58
CA THR A 224 6.61 16.99 2.90
C THR A 224 5.49 16.01 2.59
N PHE A 225 4.62 15.76 3.55
CA PHE A 225 3.38 15.01 3.32
C PHE A 225 2.40 15.89 2.54
N LEU A 226 1.79 15.30 1.54
CA LEU A 226 0.89 15.98 0.62
C LEU A 226 -0.56 15.62 0.91
N ASP A 227 -1.46 16.57 0.70
CA ASP A 227 -2.91 16.41 0.69
C ASP A 227 -3.51 16.67 -0.70
N ASP A 228 -2.70 17.08 -1.67
CA ASP A 228 -3.13 17.33 -3.03
C ASP A 228 -3.85 16.14 -3.66
N VAL A 229 -4.85 16.43 -4.47
CA VAL A 229 -5.50 15.46 -5.36
C VAL A 229 -5.30 15.89 -6.81
N ASP A 230 -4.61 15.06 -7.58
CA ASP A 230 -4.41 15.28 -9.02
C ASP A 230 -5.27 14.30 -9.84
N VAL A 231 -5.74 14.73 -11.00
CA VAL A 231 -6.53 13.90 -11.91
C VAL A 231 -5.83 13.79 -13.26
N TYR A 232 -5.61 12.57 -13.69
CA TYR A 232 -5.13 12.24 -15.02
C TYR A 232 -6.29 11.82 -15.92
N ASP A 233 -6.35 12.38 -17.09
CA ASP A 233 -7.27 11.97 -18.16
C ASP A 233 -6.47 11.21 -19.23
N PRO A 234 -6.63 9.88 -19.33
CA PRO A 234 -5.92 9.07 -20.32
C PRO A 234 -6.23 9.44 -21.78
N ILE A 235 -7.43 9.97 -22.06
CA ILE A 235 -7.84 10.33 -23.42
C ILE A 235 -7.05 11.54 -23.92
N THR A 236 -6.86 12.53 -23.05
CA THR A 236 -6.14 13.77 -23.41
C THR A 236 -4.66 13.73 -23.05
N ASN A 237 -4.22 12.68 -22.33
CA ASN A 237 -2.87 12.55 -21.76
C ASN A 237 -2.48 13.80 -20.96
N ALA A 238 -3.35 14.26 -20.07
CA ALA A 238 -3.15 15.50 -19.32
C ALA A 238 -3.58 15.38 -17.85
N TRP A 239 -2.88 16.11 -16.98
CA TRP A 239 -3.17 16.22 -15.55
C TRP A 239 -3.89 17.53 -15.23
N SER A 240 -4.70 17.51 -14.17
CA SER A 240 -5.31 18.68 -13.55
C SER A 240 -5.31 18.57 -12.02
N THR A 241 -5.25 19.73 -11.33
CA THR A 241 -5.27 19.88 -9.86
C THR A 241 -6.63 20.40 -9.38
N ALA A 242 -7.70 20.14 -10.14
CA ALA A 242 -9.02 20.70 -9.87
C ALA A 242 -9.78 20.12 -8.66
N PRO A 243 -9.55 18.87 -8.21
CA PRO A 243 -10.27 18.31 -7.06
C PRO A 243 -9.89 18.96 -5.74
N ALA A 244 -10.83 18.88 -4.77
CA ALA A 244 -10.60 19.28 -3.39
C ALA A 244 -9.53 18.42 -2.73
N ASP A 245 -8.61 19.04 -2.00
CA ASP A 245 -7.54 18.39 -1.28
C ASP A 245 -8.07 17.48 -0.16
N MET A 246 -7.27 16.48 0.21
CA MET A 246 -7.60 15.57 1.31
C MET A 246 -7.66 16.33 2.65
N PRO A 247 -8.51 15.89 3.58
CA PRO A 247 -8.60 16.50 4.92
C PRO A 247 -7.31 16.37 5.75
N THR A 248 -6.45 15.40 5.39
CA THR A 248 -5.20 15.13 6.10
C THR A 248 -4.12 14.72 5.10
N ALA A 249 -3.01 15.44 5.09
CA ALA A 249 -1.80 15.10 4.34
C ALA A 249 -1.22 13.77 4.85
N ARG A 250 -0.97 12.81 3.95
CA ARG A 250 -0.48 11.47 4.32
C ARG A 250 0.12 10.69 3.17
N ALA A 251 0.94 9.70 3.52
CA ALA A 251 1.59 8.78 2.61
C ALA A 251 1.35 7.32 3.03
N ALA A 252 1.72 6.36 2.20
CA ALA A 252 1.63 4.92 2.46
C ALA A 252 0.23 4.46 2.93
N PHE A 253 -0.81 5.07 2.38
CA PHE A 253 -2.23 4.81 2.64
C PHE A 253 -2.91 4.17 1.43
N TYR A 254 -4.21 3.91 1.54
CA TYR A 254 -4.96 3.18 0.54
C TYR A 254 -6.08 4.05 -0.03
N ALA A 255 -6.20 4.11 -1.35
CA ALA A 255 -7.32 4.72 -2.05
C ALA A 255 -8.11 3.64 -2.79
N VAL A 256 -9.34 3.39 -2.37
CA VAL A 256 -10.18 2.35 -2.95
C VAL A 256 -11.46 2.96 -3.50
N ALA A 257 -11.62 2.88 -4.81
CA ALA A 257 -12.83 3.31 -5.48
C ALA A 257 -13.96 2.29 -5.34
N THR A 258 -15.17 2.76 -5.10
CA THR A 258 -16.40 1.96 -5.11
C THR A 258 -17.24 2.25 -6.35
N LYS A 259 -18.16 1.32 -6.68
CA LYS A 259 -19.04 1.45 -7.85
C LYS A 259 -19.89 2.73 -7.88
N GLY A 260 -20.08 3.38 -6.71
CA GLY A 260 -20.82 4.64 -6.60
C GLY A 260 -20.01 5.90 -6.91
N GLY A 261 -18.75 5.77 -7.38
CA GLY A 261 -17.86 6.92 -7.65
C GLY A 261 -17.36 7.60 -6.39
N THR A 262 -17.32 6.89 -5.27
CA THR A 262 -16.70 7.32 -4.01
C THR A 262 -15.36 6.61 -3.86
N VAL A 263 -14.31 7.36 -3.52
CA VAL A 263 -12.99 6.84 -3.18
C VAL A 263 -12.80 6.93 -1.68
N TYR A 264 -12.45 5.83 -1.05
CA TYR A 264 -12.14 5.78 0.38
C TYR A 264 -10.63 5.85 0.56
N ALA A 265 -10.15 6.85 1.28
CA ALA A 265 -8.76 7.04 1.68
C ALA A 265 -8.60 6.55 3.14
N ILE A 266 -7.89 5.43 3.32
CA ILE A 266 -7.87 4.70 4.60
C ILE A 266 -6.44 4.51 5.10
N GLY A 267 -6.22 4.74 6.39
CA GLY A 267 -4.94 4.49 7.06
C GLY A 267 -3.80 5.36 6.57
N GLY A 268 -2.58 4.83 6.63
CA GLY A 268 -1.36 5.48 6.19
C GLY A 268 -0.51 6.08 7.30
N TRP A 269 0.28 7.08 6.94
CA TRP A 269 1.23 7.75 7.82
C TRP A 269 1.32 9.25 7.49
N ASP A 270 1.37 10.08 8.53
CA ASP A 270 1.43 11.56 8.47
C ASP A 270 2.74 12.13 9.06
N GLY A 271 3.75 11.27 9.29
CA GLY A 271 5.00 11.65 9.96
C GLY A 271 5.01 11.42 11.47
N GLY A 272 3.87 11.04 12.05
CA GLY A 272 3.76 10.69 13.47
C GLY A 272 4.41 9.36 13.83
N SER A 273 4.38 8.99 15.10
CA SER A 273 4.99 7.76 15.62
C SER A 273 4.17 6.49 15.39
N SER A 274 2.94 6.61 14.88
CA SER A 274 2.04 5.47 14.63
C SER A 274 1.39 5.58 13.27
N GLY A 275 0.94 4.43 12.72
CA GLY A 275 0.06 4.41 11.56
C GLY A 275 -1.28 5.07 11.88
N LEU A 276 -1.97 5.54 10.85
CA LEU A 276 -3.28 6.16 10.95
C LEU A 276 -4.39 5.11 10.92
N SER A 277 -5.50 5.39 11.61
CA SER A 277 -6.77 4.66 11.49
C SER A 277 -7.82 5.44 10.68
N THR A 278 -7.46 6.63 10.18
CA THR A 278 -8.39 7.51 9.47
C THR A 278 -9.06 6.82 8.29
N ASN A 279 -10.33 7.13 8.10
CA ASN A 279 -11.14 6.66 7.00
C ASN A 279 -11.95 7.85 6.49
N ASP A 280 -11.58 8.37 5.33
CA ASP A 280 -12.22 9.51 4.69
C ASP A 280 -12.76 9.10 3.33
N ALA A 281 -13.91 9.65 2.95
CA ALA A 281 -14.56 9.36 1.68
C ALA A 281 -14.59 10.58 0.78
N TYR A 282 -14.06 10.46 -0.42
CA TYR A 282 -14.13 11.45 -1.48
C TYR A 282 -15.20 11.09 -2.50
N LYS A 283 -16.20 11.94 -2.66
CA LYS A 283 -17.24 11.77 -3.67
C LYS A 283 -16.89 12.55 -4.93
N VAL A 284 -16.47 11.84 -5.97
CA VAL A 284 -16.00 12.42 -7.23
C VAL A 284 -17.04 13.35 -7.88
N ALA A 285 -18.31 12.93 -7.91
CA ALA A 285 -19.37 13.68 -8.60
C ALA A 285 -19.68 15.06 -8.00
N SER A 286 -19.42 15.24 -6.69
CA SER A 286 -19.66 16.51 -5.98
C SER A 286 -18.38 17.22 -5.57
N ASP A 287 -17.23 16.63 -5.83
CA ASP A 287 -15.92 17.13 -5.40
C ASP A 287 -15.89 17.47 -3.91
N THR A 288 -16.29 16.50 -3.07
CA THR A 288 -16.41 16.72 -1.63
C THR A 288 -15.86 15.55 -0.81
N TRP A 289 -15.18 15.89 0.29
CA TRP A 289 -14.74 14.95 1.30
C TRP A 289 -15.75 14.82 2.44
N THR A 290 -15.90 13.61 2.95
CA THR A 290 -16.54 13.29 4.23
C THR A 290 -15.49 12.66 5.13
N SER A 291 -15.12 13.37 6.20
CA SER A 291 -14.13 12.92 7.17
C SER A 291 -14.77 12.28 8.38
N GLY A 292 -13.95 11.57 9.18
CA GLY A 292 -14.37 11.02 10.47
C GLY A 292 -15.33 9.85 10.32
N LEU A 293 -15.27 9.09 9.25
CA LEU A 293 -15.94 7.81 9.14
C LEU A 293 -15.39 6.83 10.19
N LEU A 294 -16.06 5.69 10.39
CA LEU A 294 -15.60 4.68 11.33
C LEU A 294 -14.11 4.36 11.07
N PRO A 295 -13.24 4.59 12.06
CA PRO A 295 -11.82 4.38 11.91
C PRO A 295 -11.49 2.89 11.71
N MET A 296 -10.41 2.60 10.99
CA MET A 296 -9.88 1.25 10.85
C MET A 296 -9.48 0.70 12.22
N PRO A 297 -9.89 -0.52 12.59
CA PRO A 297 -9.63 -1.07 13.94
C PRO A 297 -8.15 -1.16 14.29
N THR A 298 -7.31 -1.55 13.33
CA THR A 298 -5.84 -1.63 13.51
C THR A 298 -5.18 -0.50 12.73
N PRO A 299 -4.75 0.61 13.38
CA PRO A 299 -4.03 1.70 12.71
C PRO A 299 -2.77 1.19 12.05
N ARG A 300 -2.55 1.46 10.75
CA ARG A 300 -1.37 0.95 10.02
C ARG A 300 -1.11 1.66 8.69
N ALA A 301 0.12 1.51 8.22
CA ALA A 301 0.60 1.89 6.89
C ALA A 301 1.02 0.64 6.10
N GLU A 302 1.38 0.79 4.84
CA GLU A 302 1.96 -0.25 3.97
C GLU A 302 1.17 -1.57 3.88
N ALA A 303 -0.14 -1.56 4.12
CA ALA A 303 -1.00 -2.72 3.86
C ALA A 303 -1.32 -2.86 2.38
N GLY A 304 -1.97 -3.95 1.99
CA GLY A 304 -2.67 -4.03 0.72
C GLY A 304 -4.15 -3.66 0.88
N ALA A 305 -4.74 -3.03 -0.11
CA ALA A 305 -6.16 -2.71 -0.08
C ALA A 305 -6.86 -3.07 -1.39
N VAL A 306 -8.09 -3.59 -1.29
CA VAL A 306 -8.88 -3.97 -2.45
C VAL A 306 -10.37 -3.78 -2.23
N GLY A 307 -11.05 -3.24 -3.25
CA GLY A 307 -12.51 -3.19 -3.31
C GLY A 307 -13.09 -4.46 -3.93
N HIS A 308 -13.97 -5.15 -3.22
CA HIS A 308 -14.66 -6.33 -3.76
C HIS A 308 -16.07 -6.45 -3.20
N GLY A 309 -17.08 -6.68 -4.07
CA GLY A 309 -18.47 -6.90 -3.65
C GLY A 309 -19.07 -5.75 -2.85
N GLY A 310 -18.66 -4.50 -3.10
CA GLY A 310 -19.10 -3.32 -2.34
C GLY A 310 -18.47 -3.21 -0.94
N ARG A 311 -17.42 -3.95 -0.66
CA ARG A 311 -16.63 -3.93 0.56
C ARG A 311 -15.18 -3.57 0.25
N ILE A 312 -14.46 -3.07 1.26
CA ILE A 312 -13.04 -2.74 1.18
C ILE A 312 -12.28 -3.62 2.16
N TYR A 313 -11.32 -4.39 1.65
CA TYR A 313 -10.48 -5.29 2.43
C TYR A 313 -9.11 -4.64 2.59
N ILE A 314 -8.58 -4.64 3.82
CA ILE A 314 -7.25 -4.14 4.15
C ILE A 314 -6.44 -5.30 4.75
N VAL A 315 -5.32 -5.63 4.13
CA VAL A 315 -4.55 -6.86 4.38
C VAL A 315 -3.13 -6.54 4.79
N GLY A 316 -2.67 -7.07 5.92
CA GLY A 316 -1.32 -6.88 6.44
C GLY A 316 -0.99 -5.42 6.76
N GLY A 317 0.25 -5.01 6.54
CA GLY A 317 0.79 -3.67 6.80
C GLY A 317 1.74 -3.63 7.98
N SER A 318 2.12 -2.44 8.41
CA SER A 318 3.04 -2.20 9.53
C SER A 318 2.46 -1.31 10.62
N GLN A 319 2.82 -1.61 11.88
CA GLN A 319 2.46 -0.84 13.06
C GLN A 319 3.60 -0.88 14.11
N PRO A 320 4.13 0.27 14.58
CA PRO A 320 3.89 1.60 14.01
C PRO A 320 4.25 1.66 12.53
N ALA A 321 3.91 2.75 11.84
CA ALA A 321 4.27 2.91 10.43
C ALA A 321 5.76 2.62 10.21
N PHE A 322 6.07 1.75 9.22
CA PHE A 322 7.42 1.24 8.94
C PHE A 322 8.09 0.51 10.12
N GLY A 323 7.28 -0.04 11.02
CA GLY A 323 7.73 -0.80 12.20
C GLY A 323 7.57 -2.30 12.04
N ALA A 324 6.87 -2.93 12.98
CA ALA A 324 6.60 -4.36 12.90
C ALA A 324 5.47 -4.66 11.91
N SER A 325 5.68 -5.63 11.03
CA SER A 325 4.62 -6.14 10.16
C SER A 325 3.49 -6.76 10.98
N VAL A 326 2.25 -6.58 10.53
CA VAL A 326 1.05 -7.12 11.18
C VAL A 326 0.36 -8.17 10.30
N ASP A 327 -0.40 -9.04 10.93
CA ASP A 327 -1.21 -10.08 10.29
C ASP A 327 -2.70 -9.69 10.15
N ALA A 328 -3.03 -8.43 10.43
CA ALA A 328 -4.40 -7.95 10.41
C ALA A 328 -5.02 -8.07 9.02
N ASN A 329 -6.21 -8.65 8.95
CA ASN A 329 -7.07 -8.72 7.79
C ASN A 329 -8.44 -8.19 8.20
N GLU A 330 -8.81 -7.06 7.66
CA GLU A 330 -10.01 -6.33 8.08
C GLU A 330 -10.84 -5.91 6.87
N VAL A 331 -12.15 -5.93 7.03
CA VAL A 331 -13.08 -5.52 5.97
C VAL A 331 -13.97 -4.39 6.44
N PHE A 332 -14.06 -3.35 5.62
CA PHE A 332 -14.99 -2.24 5.77
C PHE A 332 -16.18 -2.41 4.83
N LYS A 333 -17.36 -2.28 5.38
CA LYS A 333 -18.60 -2.12 4.61
C LYS A 333 -18.97 -0.64 4.68
N PRO A 334 -18.89 0.08 3.57
CA PRO A 334 -19.32 1.48 3.47
C PRO A 334 -20.78 1.72 3.75
#